data_7ad04764c071e3b5d5108173a0253ef1
#
_entry.id   7ad04764c071e3b5d5108173a0253ef1
#
_cell.length_a   1.000
_cell.length_b   1.000
_cell.length_c   1.000
_cell.angle_alpha   90.00
_cell.angle_beta   90.00
_cell.angle_gamma   90.00
#
_symmetry.space_group_name_H-M   'P 1'
#
loop_
_entity.id
_entity.type
_entity.pdbx_description
1 polymer ?
#
loop_
_entity_poly.entity_id
_entity_poly.type
_entity_poly.pdbx_seq_one_letter_code
_entity_poly.pdbx_strand_id
1 'polypeptide(L)'
;IALVGDSYAASYTVAFDEYFSEAGYTVETFTRFGCPGLGFPDPGVNGANLADENFVSCREWSDKVRSELLQRTDISTVVFISRTPTAEDVAASGERSLSVDDVERTWSMLTDAGKTVINVTTSPDLAVGMVPTCLATATTSDAPCSRERSEVVFPSAQQQALSLLGDKVTGIDMTDAFCDEQRCYAVIGGVVVYADERHVSGTYSRTVLDYLGPQVLAAINTAGATN
;
A
#
# COMPACT_ATOMS: atom_id res chain seq x y z
N ILE A 1 3.13 -14.88 -6.58
CA ILE A 1 3.13 -13.44 -6.20
C ILE A 1 3.02 -13.34 -4.69
N ALA A 2 3.86 -12.52 -4.05
CA ALA A 2 3.69 -12.12 -2.65
C ALA A 2 2.99 -10.76 -2.59
N LEU A 3 1.89 -10.64 -1.83
CA LEU A 3 1.26 -9.38 -1.45
C LEU A 3 1.74 -9.00 -0.05
N VAL A 4 2.47 -7.91 0.07
CA VAL A 4 3.12 -7.48 1.31
C VAL A 4 2.60 -6.11 1.75
N GLY A 5 2.32 -5.95 3.04
CA GLY A 5 1.96 -4.65 3.59
C GLY A 5 1.21 -4.68 4.90
N ASP A 6 0.57 -3.57 5.20
CA ASP A 6 -0.22 -3.38 6.41
C ASP A 6 -1.71 -3.71 6.20
N SER A 7 -2.57 -3.08 6.96
CA SER A 7 -4.02 -3.23 6.84
C SER A 7 -4.57 -2.77 5.46
N TYR A 8 -3.84 -1.92 4.76
CA TYR A 8 -4.20 -1.54 3.39
C TYR A 8 -4.03 -2.73 2.44
N ALA A 9 -2.89 -3.45 2.48
CA ALA A 9 -2.75 -4.69 1.71
C ALA A 9 -3.80 -5.73 2.10
N ALA A 10 -4.11 -5.86 3.40
CA ALA A 10 -5.14 -6.77 3.88
C ALA A 10 -6.51 -6.49 3.26
N SER A 11 -6.86 -5.23 2.98
CA SER A 11 -8.11 -4.84 2.32
C SER A 11 -8.24 -5.36 0.88
N TYR A 12 -7.12 -5.66 0.24
CA TYR A 12 -7.06 -6.19 -1.13
C TYR A 12 -6.92 -7.71 -1.21
N THR A 13 -6.61 -8.40 -0.09
CA THR A 13 -6.23 -9.83 -0.11
C THR A 13 -7.19 -10.70 -0.94
N VAL A 14 -8.49 -10.60 -0.70
CA VAL A 14 -9.48 -11.44 -1.39
C VAL A 14 -9.57 -11.09 -2.87
N ALA A 15 -9.67 -9.81 -3.20
CA ALA A 15 -9.77 -9.36 -4.58
C ALA A 15 -8.48 -9.69 -5.38
N PHE A 16 -7.33 -9.59 -4.71
CA PHE A 16 -6.03 -9.92 -5.29
C PHE A 16 -5.91 -11.41 -5.58
N ASP A 17 -6.30 -12.26 -4.63
CA ASP A 17 -6.30 -13.72 -4.81
C ASP A 17 -7.26 -14.13 -5.92
N GLU A 18 -8.50 -13.65 -5.92
CA GLU A 18 -9.50 -13.92 -6.97
C GLU A 18 -8.93 -13.56 -8.35
N TYR A 19 -8.45 -12.34 -8.54
CA TYR A 19 -7.97 -11.84 -9.83
C TYR A 19 -6.74 -12.61 -10.35
N PHE A 20 -5.72 -12.78 -9.52
CA PHE A 20 -4.47 -13.40 -9.95
C PHE A 20 -4.54 -14.92 -10.04
N SER A 21 -5.40 -15.58 -9.25
CA SER A 21 -5.67 -17.01 -9.40
C SER A 21 -6.34 -17.31 -10.76
N GLU A 22 -7.26 -16.48 -11.21
CA GLU A 22 -7.85 -16.59 -12.56
C GLU A 22 -6.81 -16.37 -13.66
N ALA A 23 -5.80 -15.53 -13.42
CA ALA A 23 -4.67 -15.31 -14.32
C ALA A 23 -3.59 -16.42 -14.24
N GLY A 24 -3.77 -17.44 -13.40
CA GLY A 24 -2.86 -18.59 -13.28
C GLY A 24 -1.70 -18.39 -12.29
N TYR A 25 -1.79 -17.39 -11.41
CA TYR A 25 -0.79 -17.13 -10.36
C TYR A 25 -1.29 -17.61 -9.00
N THR A 26 -0.37 -18.09 -8.16
CA THR A 26 -0.63 -18.26 -6.72
C THR A 26 -0.28 -16.98 -5.99
N VAL A 27 -1.17 -16.52 -5.12
CA VAL A 27 -0.96 -15.36 -4.27
C VAL A 27 -0.70 -15.82 -2.84
N GLU A 28 0.37 -15.34 -2.25
CA GLU A 28 0.66 -15.50 -0.83
C GLU A 28 0.69 -14.13 -0.16
N THR A 29 0.02 -13.99 1.00
CA THR A 29 -0.13 -12.70 1.67
C THR A 29 0.71 -12.63 2.92
N PHE A 30 1.52 -11.57 3.00
CA PHE A 30 2.32 -11.20 4.15
C PHE A 30 1.80 -9.86 4.68
N THR A 31 0.77 -9.92 5.52
CA THR A 31 0.12 -8.71 6.02
C THR A 31 0.15 -8.64 7.54
N ARG A 32 0.39 -7.43 8.06
CA ARG A 32 0.33 -7.14 9.48
C ARG A 32 -0.18 -5.72 9.71
N PHE A 33 -1.25 -5.57 10.46
CA PHE A 33 -1.86 -4.27 10.76
C PHE A 33 -0.84 -3.30 11.37
N GLY A 34 -0.80 -2.09 10.81
CA GLY A 34 0.13 -1.03 11.23
C GLY A 34 1.61 -1.31 10.93
N CYS A 35 1.90 -2.28 10.06
CA CYS A 35 3.26 -2.68 9.74
C CYS A 35 3.45 -2.86 8.22
N PRO A 36 4.08 -1.91 7.54
CA PRO A 36 4.11 -1.87 6.08
C PRO A 36 5.01 -2.93 5.41
N GLY A 37 5.81 -3.68 6.18
CA GLY A 37 6.73 -4.68 5.62
C GLY A 37 7.97 -4.12 4.90
N LEU A 38 8.18 -2.81 4.97
CA LEU A 38 9.22 -2.09 4.21
C LEU A 38 10.50 -1.81 5.03
N GLY A 39 10.67 -2.49 6.15
CA GLY A 39 11.77 -2.21 7.07
C GLY A 39 11.47 -1.00 7.97
N PHE A 40 12.36 -0.81 8.93
CA PHE A 40 12.33 0.33 9.85
C PHE A 40 13.75 0.79 10.12
N PRO A 41 13.95 2.08 10.45
CA PRO A 41 15.27 2.60 10.74
C PRO A 41 15.93 1.83 11.89
N ASP A 42 17.23 1.76 11.83
CA ASP A 42 18.03 1.19 12.91
C ASP A 42 17.79 1.92 14.23
N PRO A 43 17.90 1.22 15.36
CA PRO A 43 17.77 1.84 16.68
C PRO A 43 18.64 3.08 16.82
N GLY A 44 18.02 4.20 17.20
CA GLY A 44 18.71 5.47 17.39
C GLY A 44 18.71 6.41 16.18
N VAL A 45 18.23 5.96 15.03
CA VAL A 45 18.00 6.83 13.86
C VAL A 45 16.56 7.37 13.88
N ASN A 46 16.41 8.67 13.66
CA ASN A 46 15.09 9.35 13.52
C ASN A 46 14.10 9.15 14.69
N GLY A 47 14.59 9.11 15.94
CA GLY A 47 13.71 9.06 17.13
C GLY A 47 13.00 7.72 17.34
N ALA A 48 13.47 6.65 16.71
CA ALA A 48 12.94 5.31 16.93
C ALA A 48 12.94 4.96 18.42
N ASN A 49 11.75 4.87 19.01
CA ASN A 49 11.60 4.51 20.42
C ASN A 49 11.63 2.99 20.58
N LEU A 50 12.79 2.46 20.94
CA LEU A 50 12.98 1.02 21.21
C LEU A 50 12.16 0.49 22.39
N ALA A 51 11.58 1.36 23.20
CA ALA A 51 10.70 0.97 24.30
C ALA A 51 9.26 0.68 23.80
N ASP A 52 8.93 1.00 22.57
CA ASP A 52 7.64 0.69 21.98
C ASP A 52 7.63 -0.75 21.43
N GLU A 53 6.93 -1.63 22.13
CA GLU A 53 6.82 -3.05 21.78
C GLU A 53 6.21 -3.28 20.37
N ASN A 54 5.30 -2.42 19.94
CA ASN A 54 4.71 -2.50 18.60
C ASN A 54 5.75 -2.23 17.52
N PHE A 55 6.68 -1.32 17.79
CA PHE A 55 7.78 -1.04 16.87
C PHE A 55 8.73 -2.23 16.77
N VAL A 56 9.21 -2.72 17.88
CA VAL A 56 10.14 -3.85 17.90
C VAL A 56 9.50 -5.04 17.17
N SER A 57 8.27 -5.35 17.50
CA SER A 57 7.59 -6.49 16.90
C SER A 57 7.25 -6.32 15.43
N CYS A 58 6.97 -5.09 14.95
CA CYS A 58 6.81 -4.83 13.51
C CYS A 58 8.14 -4.97 12.76
N ARG A 59 9.23 -4.45 13.33
CA ARG A 59 10.57 -4.61 12.76
C ARG A 59 10.95 -6.08 12.62
N GLU A 60 10.80 -6.86 13.70
CA GLU A 60 11.10 -8.29 13.68
C GLU A 60 10.25 -9.04 12.64
N TRP A 61 8.99 -8.68 12.51
CA TRP A 61 8.11 -9.26 11.49
C TRP A 61 8.58 -8.88 10.07
N SER A 62 8.89 -7.61 9.82
CA SER A 62 9.39 -7.14 8.53
C SER A 62 10.71 -7.83 8.15
N ASP A 63 11.61 -8.02 9.10
CA ASP A 63 12.87 -8.73 8.89
C ASP A 63 12.66 -10.21 8.53
N LYS A 64 11.70 -10.87 9.20
CA LYS A 64 11.32 -12.26 8.90
C LYS A 64 10.71 -12.37 7.50
N VAL A 65 9.74 -11.50 7.15
CA VAL A 65 9.13 -11.50 5.82
C VAL A 65 10.18 -11.28 4.74
N ARG A 66 11.05 -10.28 4.91
CA ARG A 66 12.12 -10.01 3.96
C ARG A 66 13.06 -11.22 3.81
N SER A 67 13.49 -11.82 4.92
CA SER A 67 14.33 -13.02 4.90
C SER A 67 13.67 -14.20 4.18
N GLU A 68 12.38 -14.40 4.40
CA GLU A 68 11.60 -15.44 3.75
C GLU A 68 11.50 -15.17 2.24
N LEU A 69 11.14 -13.97 1.83
CA LEU A 69 11.03 -13.58 0.43
C LEU A 69 12.36 -13.76 -0.33
N LEU A 70 13.49 -13.47 0.32
CA LEU A 70 14.82 -13.66 -0.27
C LEU A 70 15.17 -15.14 -0.47
N GLN A 71 14.66 -16.03 0.37
CA GLN A 71 14.94 -17.48 0.31
C GLN A 71 13.98 -18.24 -0.62
N ARG A 72 12.76 -17.73 -0.81
CA ARG A 72 11.69 -18.37 -1.58
C ARG A 72 11.90 -18.20 -3.08
N THR A 73 12.32 -19.24 -3.77
CA THR A 73 12.54 -19.22 -5.23
C THR A 73 11.24 -19.34 -6.03
N ASP A 74 10.18 -19.82 -5.43
CA ASP A 74 8.84 -19.93 -6.01
C ASP A 74 8.06 -18.59 -5.99
N ILE A 75 8.50 -17.61 -5.19
CA ILE A 75 7.99 -16.24 -5.22
C ILE A 75 8.91 -15.39 -6.11
N SER A 76 8.46 -15.05 -7.31
CA SER A 76 9.20 -14.22 -8.25
C SER A 76 8.83 -12.75 -8.18
N THR A 77 7.62 -12.43 -7.72
CA THR A 77 7.08 -11.07 -7.70
C THR A 77 6.61 -10.68 -6.29
N VAL A 78 6.98 -9.49 -5.86
CA VAL A 78 6.58 -8.92 -4.57
C VAL A 78 5.84 -7.60 -4.82
N VAL A 79 4.58 -7.54 -4.42
CA VAL A 79 3.72 -6.35 -4.54
C VAL A 79 3.53 -5.75 -3.16
N PHE A 80 3.97 -4.51 -3.00
CA PHE A 80 3.79 -3.75 -1.76
C PHE A 80 2.57 -2.84 -1.86
N ILE A 81 1.68 -2.96 -0.89
CA ILE A 81 0.55 -2.05 -0.65
C ILE A 81 0.58 -1.66 0.81
N SER A 82 0.83 -0.41 1.12
CA SER A 82 0.85 0.06 2.51
C SER A 82 0.39 1.50 2.62
N ARG A 83 -0.10 1.83 3.81
CA ARG A 83 -0.52 3.19 4.15
C ARG A 83 0.64 4.15 3.97
N THR A 84 0.31 5.32 3.44
CA THR A 84 1.16 6.50 3.49
C THR A 84 0.63 7.40 4.61
N PRO A 85 1.31 7.48 5.77
CA PRO A 85 0.90 8.37 6.85
C PRO A 85 0.92 9.83 6.37
N THR A 86 -0.07 10.61 6.78
CA THR A 86 -0.06 12.06 6.56
C THR A 86 0.92 12.75 7.52
N ALA A 87 1.32 13.98 7.21
CA ALA A 87 2.14 14.77 8.14
C ALA A 87 1.42 15.00 9.48
N GLU A 88 0.09 15.06 9.46
CA GLU A 88 -0.74 15.20 10.66
C GLU A 88 -0.77 13.91 11.49
N ASP A 89 -0.85 12.75 10.85
CA ASP A 89 -0.73 11.45 11.53
C ASP A 89 0.61 11.33 12.25
N VAL A 90 1.70 11.69 11.58
CA VAL A 90 3.04 11.68 12.17
C VAL A 90 3.14 12.64 13.36
N ALA A 91 2.55 13.84 13.26
CA ALA A 91 2.58 14.84 14.31
C ALA A 91 1.69 14.47 15.50
N ALA A 92 0.50 13.89 15.24
CA ALA A 92 -0.50 13.63 16.29
C ALA A 92 -0.25 12.33 17.07
N SER A 93 0.19 11.27 16.37
CA SER A 93 0.31 9.92 16.95
C SER A 93 1.76 9.52 17.22
N GLY A 94 2.75 10.31 16.79
CA GLY A 94 4.13 9.83 16.69
C GLY A 94 4.24 8.66 15.72
N GLU A 95 3.24 8.50 14.84
CA GLU A 95 3.19 7.44 13.86
C GLU A 95 4.43 7.54 12.96
N ARG A 96 5.08 6.44 12.80
CA ARG A 96 6.42 6.41 12.21
C ARG A 96 6.32 6.59 10.72
N SER A 97 6.91 7.65 10.24
CA SER A 97 7.21 7.74 8.82
C SER A 97 8.23 6.67 8.45
N LEU A 98 7.95 5.91 7.42
CA LEU A 98 8.98 5.15 6.73
C LEU A 98 10.05 6.14 6.26
N SER A 99 11.33 5.83 6.48
CA SER A 99 12.38 6.60 5.83
C SER A 99 12.54 6.14 4.38
N VAL A 100 12.90 7.06 3.51
CA VAL A 100 13.20 6.75 2.11
C VAL A 100 14.29 5.69 2.02
N ASP A 101 15.33 5.80 2.84
CA ASP A 101 16.48 4.88 2.89
C ASP A 101 16.06 3.45 3.26
N ASP A 102 15.08 3.27 4.15
CA ASP A 102 14.62 1.94 4.55
C ASP A 102 13.80 1.28 3.45
N VAL A 103 12.98 2.06 2.77
CA VAL A 103 12.21 1.61 1.60
C VAL A 103 13.17 1.22 0.49
N GLU A 104 14.09 2.11 0.13
CA GLU A 104 15.10 1.87 -0.91
C GLU A 104 15.91 0.62 -0.64
N ARG A 105 16.43 0.47 0.59
CA ARG A 105 17.20 -0.70 1.02
C ARG A 105 16.40 -1.99 0.88
N THR A 106 15.15 -2.01 1.34
CA THR A 106 14.31 -3.20 1.27
C THR A 106 14.05 -3.60 -0.18
N TRP A 107 13.69 -2.65 -1.02
CA TRP A 107 13.43 -2.93 -2.43
C TRP A 107 14.69 -3.32 -3.20
N SER A 108 15.83 -2.65 -2.95
CA SER A 108 17.12 -3.02 -3.56
C SER A 108 17.52 -4.45 -3.22
N MET A 109 17.38 -4.86 -1.96
CA MET A 109 17.69 -6.24 -1.58
C MET A 109 16.86 -7.28 -2.33
N LEU A 110 15.58 -6.99 -2.57
CA LEU A 110 14.69 -7.90 -3.30
C LEU A 110 15.00 -7.89 -4.80
N THR A 111 15.23 -6.72 -5.40
CA THR A 111 15.58 -6.64 -6.83
C THR A 111 16.96 -7.24 -7.13
N ASP A 112 17.94 -7.05 -6.25
CA ASP A 112 19.28 -7.66 -6.37
C ASP A 112 19.20 -9.20 -6.22
N ALA A 113 18.20 -9.71 -5.52
CA ALA A 113 17.89 -11.14 -5.46
C ALA A 113 17.06 -11.65 -6.65
N GLY A 114 16.84 -10.83 -7.68
CA GLY A 114 16.12 -11.19 -8.90
C GLY A 114 14.60 -11.19 -8.75
N LYS A 115 14.04 -10.54 -7.72
CA LYS A 115 12.58 -10.39 -7.58
C LYS A 115 12.09 -9.20 -8.39
N THR A 116 10.94 -9.36 -9.03
CA THR A 116 10.16 -8.22 -9.54
C THR A 116 9.50 -7.52 -8.36
N VAL A 117 9.83 -6.25 -8.14
CA VAL A 117 9.26 -5.46 -7.04
C VAL A 117 8.30 -4.42 -7.62
N ILE A 118 7.09 -4.40 -7.09
CA ILE A 118 6.02 -3.47 -7.50
C ILE A 118 5.51 -2.76 -6.25
N ASN A 119 5.46 -1.43 -6.28
CA ASN A 119 4.80 -0.65 -5.23
C ASN A 119 3.50 -0.05 -5.77
N VAL A 120 2.42 -0.22 -5.04
CA VAL A 120 1.11 0.34 -5.38
C VAL A 120 0.76 1.45 -4.41
N THR A 121 0.60 2.67 -4.92
CA THR A 121 -0.03 3.77 -4.20
C THR A 121 -1.54 3.58 -4.30
N THR A 122 -2.24 3.51 -3.18
CA THR A 122 -3.67 3.21 -3.11
C THR A 122 -4.50 4.37 -2.52
N SER A 123 -5.63 4.04 -1.88
CA SER A 123 -6.60 5.00 -1.37
C SER A 123 -5.99 6.00 -0.38
N PRO A 124 -6.30 7.30 -0.51
CA PRO A 124 -6.04 8.26 0.54
C PRO A 124 -6.94 8.02 1.75
N ASP A 125 -6.52 8.50 2.92
CA ASP A 125 -7.36 8.62 4.10
C ASP A 125 -8.19 9.92 3.98
N LEU A 126 -9.52 9.81 3.97
CA LEU A 126 -10.38 10.98 3.81
C LEU A 126 -10.47 11.84 5.09
N ALA A 127 -9.98 11.35 6.23
CA ALA A 127 -10.02 12.04 7.52
C ALA A 127 -11.42 12.55 7.91
N VAL A 128 -12.47 11.79 7.56
CA VAL A 128 -13.88 12.11 7.90
C VAL A 128 -14.42 11.22 9.02
N GLY A 129 -13.56 10.48 9.70
CA GLY A 129 -13.92 9.42 10.62
C GLY A 129 -14.51 8.22 9.87
N MET A 130 -15.39 7.47 10.52
CA MET A 130 -16.06 6.31 9.90
C MET A 130 -16.87 6.73 8.67
N VAL A 131 -16.38 6.41 7.48
CA VAL A 131 -17.00 6.78 6.19
C VAL A 131 -18.46 6.27 6.09
N PRO A 132 -18.79 5.01 6.45
CA PRO A 132 -20.19 4.57 6.45
C PRO A 132 -21.09 5.40 7.37
N THR A 133 -20.59 5.83 8.52
CA THR A 133 -21.35 6.70 9.44
C THR A 133 -21.54 8.11 8.86
N CYS A 134 -20.48 8.66 8.26
CA CYS A 134 -20.57 9.94 7.56
C CYS A 134 -21.64 9.90 6.46
N LEU A 135 -21.61 8.85 5.62
CA LEU A 135 -22.59 8.67 4.54
C LEU A 135 -24.02 8.52 5.06
N ALA A 136 -24.21 7.77 6.15
CA ALA A 136 -25.54 7.58 6.75
C ALA A 136 -26.14 8.86 7.33
N THR A 137 -25.30 9.84 7.71
CA THR A 137 -25.72 11.11 8.32
C THR A 137 -25.63 12.30 7.37
N ALA A 138 -25.14 12.10 6.16
CA ALA A 138 -24.97 13.15 5.16
C ALA A 138 -26.35 13.76 4.77
N THR A 139 -26.40 15.08 4.77
CA THR A 139 -27.62 15.84 4.39
C THR A 139 -27.58 16.34 2.95
N THR A 140 -26.45 16.18 2.27
CA THR A 140 -26.25 16.58 0.88
C THR A 140 -26.04 15.34 0.02
N SER A 141 -26.56 15.38 -1.22
CA SER A 141 -26.37 14.29 -2.19
C SER A 141 -25.16 14.51 -3.09
N ASP A 142 -24.56 15.70 -3.07
CA ASP A 142 -23.42 16.05 -3.91
C ASP A 142 -22.11 15.72 -3.20
N ALA A 143 -21.46 14.66 -3.67
CA ALA A 143 -20.17 14.17 -3.16
C ALA A 143 -20.08 14.09 -1.62
N PRO A 144 -21.03 13.39 -0.94
CA PRO A 144 -21.02 13.32 0.52
C PRO A 144 -19.74 12.67 1.02
N CYS A 145 -19.21 13.20 2.12
CA CYS A 145 -17.99 12.69 2.78
C CYS A 145 -16.73 12.69 1.90
N SER A 146 -16.72 13.44 0.80
CA SER A 146 -15.54 13.65 -0.03
C SER A 146 -14.63 14.70 0.58
N ARG A 147 -13.36 14.71 0.15
CA ARG A 147 -12.36 15.71 0.57
C ARG A 147 -11.62 16.28 -0.64
N GLU A 148 -11.13 17.51 -0.51
CA GLU A 148 -10.24 18.08 -1.52
C GLU A 148 -8.99 17.19 -1.66
N ARG A 149 -8.59 16.88 -2.91
CA ARG A 149 -7.42 16.03 -3.21
C ARG A 149 -6.16 16.53 -2.53
N SER A 150 -5.94 17.85 -2.53
CA SER A 150 -4.78 18.49 -1.90
C SER A 150 -4.72 18.35 -0.38
N GLU A 151 -5.83 17.99 0.26
CA GLU A 151 -5.90 17.80 1.71
C GLU A 151 -5.58 16.36 2.13
N VAL A 152 -5.63 15.39 1.19
CA VAL A 152 -5.56 13.97 1.53
C VAL A 152 -4.55 13.18 0.69
N VAL A 153 -3.99 13.77 -0.35
CA VAL A 153 -2.94 13.14 -1.19
C VAL A 153 -1.62 13.86 -0.97
N PHE A 154 -0.65 13.15 -0.42
CA PHE A 154 0.67 13.69 -0.08
C PHE A 154 1.79 12.82 -0.64
N PRO A 155 2.97 13.41 -0.96
CA PRO A 155 4.16 12.65 -1.32
C PRO A 155 4.57 11.68 -0.21
N SER A 156 4.90 10.45 -0.58
CA SER A 156 5.29 9.39 0.35
C SER A 156 6.77 9.06 0.26
N ALA A 157 7.31 8.39 1.28
CA ALA A 157 8.65 7.83 1.25
C ALA A 157 8.79 6.79 0.11
N GLN A 158 7.73 6.03 -0.16
CA GLN A 158 7.69 5.07 -1.26
C GLN A 158 7.82 5.77 -2.63
N GLN A 159 7.09 6.86 -2.86
CA GLN A 159 7.20 7.64 -4.11
C GLN A 159 8.60 8.27 -4.29
N GLN A 160 9.21 8.73 -3.21
CA GLN A 160 10.58 9.24 -3.24
C GLN A 160 11.59 8.12 -3.54
N ALA A 161 11.45 6.96 -2.90
CA ALA A 161 12.31 5.79 -3.18
C ALA A 161 12.15 5.29 -4.62
N LEU A 162 10.94 5.28 -5.18
CA LEU A 162 10.70 4.98 -6.60
C LEU A 162 11.51 5.92 -7.52
N SER A 163 11.53 7.22 -7.20
CA SER A 163 12.30 8.19 -7.99
C SER A 163 13.81 7.94 -7.96
N LEU A 164 14.34 7.39 -6.85
CA LEU A 164 15.75 7.05 -6.70
C LEU A 164 16.11 5.73 -7.41
N LEU A 165 15.23 4.74 -7.35
CA LEU A 165 15.47 3.41 -7.90
C LEU A 165 15.17 3.31 -9.41
N GLY A 166 14.39 4.25 -9.95
CA GLY A 166 14.03 4.27 -11.37
C GLY A 166 13.40 2.95 -11.82
N ASP A 167 13.87 2.41 -12.94
CA ASP A 167 13.30 1.21 -13.56
C ASP A 167 13.51 -0.10 -12.79
N LYS A 168 14.24 -0.07 -11.66
CA LYS A 168 14.44 -1.28 -10.83
C LYS A 168 13.18 -1.70 -10.08
N VAL A 169 12.29 -0.75 -9.80
CA VAL A 169 11.03 -0.98 -9.08
C VAL A 169 9.89 -0.35 -9.85
N THR A 170 8.83 -1.11 -10.10
CA THR A 170 7.65 -0.58 -10.79
C THR A 170 6.74 0.14 -9.78
N GLY A 171 6.48 1.41 -10.01
CA GLY A 171 5.46 2.17 -9.29
C GLY A 171 4.12 2.16 -10.03
N ILE A 172 3.05 1.79 -9.36
CA ILE A 172 1.69 1.88 -9.86
C ILE A 172 0.92 2.85 -8.98
N ASP A 173 0.51 3.97 -9.52
CA ASP A 173 -0.28 4.97 -8.80
C ASP A 173 -1.77 4.78 -9.11
N MET A 174 -2.53 4.35 -8.12
CA MET A 174 -3.97 4.15 -8.21
C MET A 174 -4.77 5.31 -7.61
N THR A 175 -4.15 6.43 -7.29
CA THR A 175 -4.82 7.59 -6.69
C THR A 175 -6.03 8.03 -7.51
N ASP A 176 -5.93 8.02 -8.84
CA ASP A 176 -7.01 8.42 -9.73
C ASP A 176 -8.19 7.42 -9.78
N ALA A 177 -8.04 6.23 -9.21
CA ALA A 177 -9.17 5.33 -8.97
C ALA A 177 -10.04 5.78 -7.77
N PHE A 178 -9.55 6.70 -6.94
CA PHE A 178 -10.22 7.21 -5.74
C PHE A 178 -10.57 8.68 -5.83
N CYS A 179 -9.87 9.42 -6.70
CA CYS A 179 -9.92 10.86 -6.79
C CYS A 179 -9.98 11.31 -8.25
N ASP A 180 -10.67 12.42 -8.51
CA ASP A 180 -10.45 13.20 -9.70
C ASP A 180 -9.35 14.28 -9.46
N GLU A 181 -9.24 15.25 -10.34
CA GLU A 181 -8.26 16.33 -10.24
C GLU A 181 -8.44 17.20 -8.98
N GLN A 182 -9.63 17.25 -8.42
CA GLN A 182 -10.02 18.16 -7.35
C GLN A 182 -10.34 17.44 -6.04
N ARG A 183 -10.98 16.27 -6.11
CA ARG A 183 -11.58 15.59 -4.94
C ARG A 183 -11.28 14.11 -4.90
N CYS A 184 -11.25 13.59 -3.67
CA CYS A 184 -11.29 12.16 -3.37
C CYS A 184 -12.64 11.79 -2.76
N TYR A 185 -13.20 10.66 -3.18
CA TYR A 185 -14.61 10.33 -2.99
C TYR A 185 -14.82 9.16 -2.05
N ALA A 186 -15.87 9.26 -1.24
CA ALA A 186 -16.36 8.17 -0.39
C ALA A 186 -17.24 7.16 -1.15
N VAL A 187 -17.83 7.60 -2.28
CA VAL A 187 -18.68 6.79 -3.17
C VAL A 187 -18.27 7.03 -4.61
N ILE A 188 -18.00 5.97 -5.36
CA ILE A 188 -17.62 6.00 -6.77
C ILE A 188 -18.45 4.97 -7.52
N GLY A 189 -19.12 5.38 -8.60
CA GLY A 189 -19.95 4.50 -9.41
C GLY A 189 -21.10 3.84 -8.61
N GLY A 190 -21.58 4.47 -7.54
CA GLY A 190 -22.60 3.92 -6.65
C GLY A 190 -22.08 2.92 -5.62
N VAL A 191 -20.77 2.67 -5.57
CA VAL A 191 -20.12 1.77 -4.61
C VAL A 191 -19.47 2.58 -3.49
N VAL A 192 -19.68 2.17 -2.23
CA VAL A 192 -18.99 2.75 -1.08
C VAL A 192 -17.53 2.32 -1.11
N VAL A 193 -16.63 3.29 -1.18
CA VAL A 193 -15.19 3.06 -1.35
C VAL A 193 -14.55 2.48 -0.09
N TYR A 194 -14.96 2.94 1.09
CA TYR A 194 -14.31 2.60 2.36
C TYR A 194 -15.22 1.80 3.28
N ALA A 195 -14.68 0.74 3.88
CA ALA A 195 -15.37 -0.08 4.87
C ALA A 195 -15.41 0.59 6.26
N ASP A 196 -14.46 1.44 6.55
CA ASP A 196 -14.32 2.16 7.82
C ASP A 196 -13.78 3.59 7.59
N GLU A 197 -12.81 4.04 8.35
CA GLU A 197 -12.23 5.37 8.24
C GLU A 197 -11.36 5.53 7.00
N ARG A 198 -10.69 4.44 6.54
CA ARG A 198 -9.62 4.50 5.56
C ARG A 198 -9.40 3.23 4.72
N HIS A 199 -9.92 2.08 5.18
CA HIS A 199 -9.69 0.82 4.49
C HIS A 199 -10.68 0.64 3.34
N VAL A 200 -10.18 0.26 2.20
CA VAL A 200 -11.01 0.02 1.01
C VAL A 200 -12.01 -1.11 1.27
N SER A 201 -13.26 -0.91 0.88
CA SER A 201 -14.30 -1.93 1.01
C SER A 201 -14.02 -3.12 0.08
N GLY A 202 -14.42 -4.33 0.51
CA GLY A 202 -14.21 -5.53 -0.30
C GLY A 202 -14.91 -5.48 -1.66
N THR A 203 -16.01 -4.73 -1.80
CA THR A 203 -16.67 -4.52 -3.09
C THR A 203 -15.84 -3.60 -3.97
N TYR A 204 -15.34 -2.49 -3.41
CA TYR A 204 -14.57 -1.53 -4.19
C TYR A 204 -13.17 -2.06 -4.55
N SER A 205 -12.53 -2.85 -3.68
CA SER A 205 -11.24 -3.47 -3.99
C SER A 205 -11.31 -4.36 -5.24
N ARG A 206 -12.42 -5.10 -5.45
CA ARG A 206 -12.63 -5.87 -6.69
C ARG A 206 -12.70 -4.96 -7.91
N THR A 207 -13.41 -3.85 -7.83
CA THR A 207 -13.47 -2.86 -8.92
C THR A 207 -12.08 -2.28 -9.23
N VAL A 208 -11.28 -2.00 -8.21
CA VAL A 208 -9.90 -1.50 -8.39
C VAL A 208 -9.01 -2.52 -9.09
N LEU A 209 -9.19 -3.82 -8.82
CA LEU A 209 -8.41 -4.89 -9.46
C LEU A 209 -8.60 -4.94 -10.98
N ASP A 210 -9.73 -4.51 -11.52
CA ASP A 210 -9.94 -4.42 -12.99
C ASP A 210 -8.95 -3.44 -13.65
N TYR A 211 -8.44 -2.46 -12.89
CA TYR A 211 -7.46 -1.47 -13.36
C TYR A 211 -6.04 -1.77 -12.88
N LEU A 212 -5.90 -2.23 -11.66
CA LEU A 212 -4.61 -2.55 -11.04
C LEU A 212 -4.01 -3.85 -11.61
N GLY A 213 -4.83 -4.88 -11.76
CA GLY A 213 -4.39 -6.20 -12.16
C GLY A 213 -3.65 -6.24 -13.50
N PRO A 214 -4.19 -5.61 -14.58
CA PRO A 214 -3.46 -5.53 -15.86
C PRO A 214 -2.11 -4.83 -15.75
N GLN A 215 -1.96 -3.81 -14.89
CA GLN A 215 -0.69 -3.11 -14.70
C GLN A 215 0.34 -3.97 -13.96
N VAL A 216 -0.10 -4.73 -12.94
CA VAL A 216 0.76 -5.70 -12.25
C VAL A 216 1.20 -6.81 -13.21
N LEU A 217 0.29 -7.37 -14.02
CA LEU A 217 0.64 -8.38 -15.02
C LEU A 217 1.61 -7.85 -16.08
N ALA A 218 1.45 -6.60 -16.52
CA ALA A 218 2.38 -5.96 -17.44
C ALA A 218 3.78 -5.83 -16.83
N ALA A 219 3.89 -5.43 -15.56
CA ALA A 219 5.16 -5.34 -14.85
C ALA A 219 5.86 -6.72 -14.72
N ILE A 220 5.09 -7.78 -14.39
CA ILE A 220 5.60 -9.14 -14.32
C ILE A 220 6.16 -9.59 -15.68
N ASN A 221 5.41 -9.35 -16.76
CA ASN A 221 5.82 -9.77 -18.12
C ASN A 221 7.06 -9.01 -18.61
N THR A 222 7.17 -7.71 -18.28
CA THR A 222 8.34 -6.89 -18.64
C THR A 222 9.60 -7.40 -17.95
N ALA A 223 9.53 -7.74 -16.66
CA ALA A 223 10.65 -8.31 -15.92
C ALA A 223 11.07 -9.68 -16.44
N GLY A 224 10.11 -10.52 -16.86
CA GLY A 224 10.38 -11.82 -17.45
C GLY A 224 11.04 -11.78 -18.83
N ALA A 225 10.92 -10.69 -19.57
CA ALA A 225 11.53 -10.51 -20.88
C ALA A 225 13.00 -10.02 -20.82
N THR A 226 13.45 -9.55 -19.68
CA THR A 226 14.81 -9.01 -19.47
C THR A 226 15.76 -10.01 -18.80
N ASN A 227 15.30 -11.18 -18.40
CA ASN A 227 16.05 -12.31 -17.84
C ASN A 227 16.15 -13.45 -18.87
#